data_d90577c8b84ddb4b4a5d38817a99373b
#
_entry.id   d90577c8b84ddb4b4a5d38817a99373b
#
_cell.length_a   1.000
_cell.length_b   1.000
_cell.length_c   1.000
_cell.angle_alpha   90.00
_cell.angle_beta   90.00
_cell.angle_gamma   90.00
#
_symmetry.space_group_name_H-M   'P 1'
#
loop_
_entity.id
_entity.type
_entity.pdbx_description
1 polymer ?
#
loop_
_entity_poly.entity_id
_entity_poly.type
_entity_poly.pdbx_seq_one_letter_code
_entity_poly.pdbx_strand_id
1 'polypeptide(L)'
;MRKIIVSAMLCGMITAGFAQVKLPEWVGNVKLSGYGMTQYQANFQKDAKTNTFNIRMLRVALDGKTGDFYWKAQIQFNGNTSTLGSSPRVVDAFAEWQHFDFLRVKAGQFKRPFTFENPMNPIDQGFMSYGQAVLKLAGFSDRDGDHSSNGRDIGVQLQGDFLKNAAGRNLLHYQVGLFNGQGINMSDVDNQKDLIGGIWVMPVKGMRLGVFGWTGSFARKGNYDAADPTNTATRTVRLQQRRYALSAEYKADGWTLRSEFIHSTGSAFKKTYQKDTDSKDLTINTGIGNKGDGYYALAIAPVIQNKLFAKARYDVYMADSHWNRAKSMYEAGLNYNFTKNIQLNAEYALVNDRNLAKHNYSMVDAQLDFRF
;
A
#
# COMPACT_ATOMS: atom_id res chain seq x y z
N MET A 1 -9.10 8.46 -37.60
CA MET A 1 -7.95 7.61 -37.97
C MET A 1 -6.87 7.53 -36.87
N ARG A 2 -6.60 8.56 -36.05
CA ARG A 2 -5.57 8.48 -34.96
C ARG A 2 -5.93 7.58 -33.78
N LYS A 3 -7.20 7.34 -33.50
CA LYS A 3 -7.66 6.49 -32.36
C LYS A 3 -7.53 4.98 -32.60
N ILE A 4 -7.48 4.54 -33.85
CA ILE A 4 -7.38 3.13 -34.23
C ILE A 4 -5.91 2.64 -34.14
N ILE A 5 -4.94 3.52 -34.30
CA ILE A 5 -3.50 3.17 -34.28
C ILE A 5 -3.03 2.81 -32.85
N VAL A 6 -3.56 3.46 -31.82
CA VAL A 6 -3.18 3.18 -30.42
C VAL A 6 -3.73 1.83 -29.94
N SER A 7 -4.96 1.47 -30.38
CA SER A 7 -5.55 0.16 -30.03
C SER A 7 -4.87 -1.00 -30.77
N ALA A 8 -4.41 -0.79 -32.01
CA ALA A 8 -3.67 -1.81 -32.78
C ALA A 8 -2.26 -2.04 -32.22
N MET A 9 -1.59 -1.02 -31.68
CA MET A 9 -0.29 -1.18 -31.01
C MET A 9 -0.39 -1.99 -29.70
N LEU A 10 -1.46 -1.87 -28.93
CA LEU A 10 -1.62 -2.65 -27.69
C LEU A 10 -1.96 -4.13 -27.97
N CYS A 11 -2.72 -4.44 -29.01
CA CYS A 11 -3.05 -5.83 -29.37
C CYS A 11 -1.92 -6.55 -30.12
N GLY A 12 -1.05 -5.82 -30.85
CA GLY A 12 0.09 -6.42 -31.55
C GLY A 12 1.24 -6.86 -30.65
N MET A 13 1.28 -6.41 -29.39
CA MET A 13 2.34 -6.73 -28.41
C MET A 13 2.20 -8.11 -27.76
N ILE A 14 1.08 -8.81 -27.95
CA ILE A 14 0.81 -10.10 -27.27
C ILE A 14 1.36 -11.31 -28.05
N THR A 15 1.72 -11.15 -29.34
CA THR A 15 2.12 -12.28 -30.19
C THR A 15 3.56 -12.26 -30.72
N ALA A 16 4.34 -11.22 -30.41
CA ALA A 16 5.75 -11.17 -30.83
C ALA A 16 6.65 -11.18 -29.59
N GLY A 17 7.49 -12.19 -29.49
CA GLY A 17 8.53 -12.25 -28.48
C GLY A 17 9.32 -10.94 -28.44
N PHE A 18 9.36 -10.30 -27.28
CA PHE A 18 10.21 -9.16 -26.86
C PHE A 18 10.75 -8.26 -28.00
N ALA A 19 9.93 -7.88 -28.96
CA ALA A 19 10.29 -6.85 -29.90
C ALA A 19 10.28 -5.52 -29.15
N GLN A 20 11.47 -4.98 -28.91
CA GLN A 20 11.64 -3.62 -28.40
C GLN A 20 11.02 -2.67 -29.44
N VAL A 21 9.80 -2.20 -29.17
CA VAL A 21 9.15 -1.19 -30.00
C VAL A 21 10.02 0.06 -29.89
N LYS A 22 10.74 0.42 -30.96
CA LYS A 22 11.42 1.70 -31.04
C LYS A 22 10.37 2.80 -31.01
N LEU A 23 10.19 3.37 -29.83
CA LEU A 23 9.37 4.57 -29.66
C LEU A 23 10.11 5.78 -30.25
N PRO A 24 9.39 6.82 -30.71
CA PRO A 24 10.02 8.07 -31.13
C PRO A 24 10.96 8.61 -30.05
N GLU A 25 12.09 9.19 -30.45
CA GLU A 25 13.12 9.70 -29.52
C GLU A 25 12.59 10.67 -28.46
N TRP A 26 11.54 11.41 -28.78
CA TRP A 26 10.88 12.32 -27.84
C TRP A 26 10.12 11.62 -26.71
N VAL A 27 9.84 10.32 -26.80
CA VAL A 27 9.21 9.54 -25.72
C VAL A 27 10.24 9.08 -24.70
N GLY A 28 11.52 9.08 -25.06
CA GLY A 28 12.58 8.56 -24.22
C GLY A 28 12.56 7.04 -24.07
N ASN A 29 13.29 6.53 -23.10
CA ASN A 29 13.32 5.10 -22.80
C ASN A 29 12.08 4.71 -21.99
N VAL A 30 11.16 3.97 -22.61
CA VAL A 30 9.95 3.44 -21.97
C VAL A 30 10.14 1.97 -21.63
N LYS A 31 9.81 1.60 -20.41
CA LYS A 31 9.82 0.23 -19.91
C LYS A 31 8.39 -0.22 -19.63
N LEU A 32 8.00 -1.34 -20.21
CA LEU A 32 6.82 -2.09 -19.83
C LEU A 32 7.21 -3.11 -18.76
N SER A 33 6.46 -3.16 -17.69
CA SER A 33 6.64 -4.13 -16.61
C SER A 33 5.32 -4.48 -15.97
N GLY A 34 5.28 -5.58 -15.23
CA GLY A 34 4.08 -5.95 -14.52
C GLY A 34 4.26 -7.16 -13.62
N TYR A 35 3.20 -7.50 -12.92
CA TYR A 35 3.13 -8.71 -12.11
C TYR A 35 1.70 -9.15 -11.86
N GLY A 36 1.54 -10.45 -11.69
CA GLY A 36 0.29 -11.07 -11.29
C GLY A 36 0.45 -11.93 -10.04
N MET A 37 -0.63 -12.07 -9.30
CA MET A 37 -0.69 -12.79 -8.04
C MET A 37 -1.96 -13.65 -8.01
N THR A 38 -1.79 -14.97 -7.95
CA THR A 38 -2.87 -15.93 -7.75
C THR A 38 -2.67 -16.61 -6.41
N GLN A 39 -3.74 -16.87 -5.67
CA GLN A 39 -3.64 -17.38 -4.31
C GLN A 39 -4.72 -18.39 -3.99
N TYR A 40 -4.39 -19.30 -3.09
CA TYR A 40 -5.30 -20.12 -2.33
C TYR A 40 -5.34 -19.60 -0.90
N GLN A 41 -6.53 -19.43 -0.34
CA GLN A 41 -6.72 -18.99 1.04
C GLN A 41 -7.72 -19.90 1.75
N ALA A 42 -7.36 -20.34 2.94
CA ALA A 42 -8.26 -21.03 3.85
C ALA A 42 -8.27 -20.32 5.21
N ASN A 43 -9.45 -19.95 5.66
CA ASN A 43 -9.69 -19.34 6.97
C ASN A 43 -10.56 -20.28 7.79
N PHE A 44 -10.11 -20.64 8.98
CA PHE A 44 -10.79 -21.58 9.88
C PHE A 44 -11.51 -20.86 11.05
N GLN A 45 -11.73 -19.55 10.93
CA GLN A 45 -12.51 -18.79 11.91
C GLN A 45 -13.91 -19.42 12.07
N LYS A 46 -14.36 -19.63 13.31
CA LYS A 46 -15.71 -20.12 13.57
C LYS A 46 -16.74 -19.16 12.97
N ASP A 47 -17.75 -19.71 12.31
CA ASP A 47 -18.87 -19.00 11.66
C ASP A 47 -18.47 -18.09 10.45
N ALA A 48 -17.18 -18.10 10.07
CA ALA A 48 -16.65 -17.36 8.91
C ALA A 48 -15.58 -18.18 8.16
N LYS A 49 -15.76 -19.51 8.09
CA LYS A 49 -14.84 -20.38 7.35
C LYS A 49 -14.90 -20.09 5.86
N THR A 50 -13.73 -19.97 5.27
CA THR A 50 -13.58 -19.82 3.82
C THR A 50 -12.51 -20.77 3.30
N ASN A 51 -12.66 -21.19 2.05
CA ASN A 51 -11.69 -22.01 1.34
C ASN A 51 -11.85 -21.66 -0.15
N THR A 52 -10.88 -20.97 -0.72
CA THR A 52 -11.07 -20.42 -2.06
C THR A 52 -9.76 -20.20 -2.80
N PHE A 53 -9.79 -20.39 -4.13
CA PHE A 53 -8.79 -19.90 -5.04
C PHE A 53 -9.16 -18.51 -5.53
N ASN A 54 -8.19 -17.62 -5.56
CA ASN A 54 -8.39 -16.22 -5.89
C ASN A 54 -7.37 -15.75 -6.92
N ILE A 55 -7.80 -14.85 -7.80
CA ILE A 55 -6.91 -13.95 -8.52
C ILE A 55 -6.85 -12.67 -7.69
N ARG A 56 -5.72 -12.42 -7.05
CA ARG A 56 -5.57 -11.26 -6.18
C ARG A 56 -5.48 -9.98 -6.98
N MET A 57 -4.56 -9.91 -7.91
CA MET A 57 -4.39 -8.77 -8.82
C MET A 57 -3.47 -9.07 -9.98
N LEU A 58 -3.61 -8.28 -11.03
CA LEU A 58 -2.64 -8.12 -12.10
C LEU A 58 -2.32 -6.62 -12.21
N ARG A 59 -1.04 -6.25 -12.22
CA ARG A 59 -0.61 -4.87 -12.47
C ARG A 59 0.24 -4.79 -13.72
N VAL A 60 0.01 -3.74 -14.50
CA VAL A 60 0.80 -3.38 -15.68
C VAL A 60 1.25 -1.95 -15.51
N ALA A 61 2.53 -1.68 -15.72
CA ALA A 61 3.14 -0.38 -15.60
C ALA A 61 3.94 -0.02 -16.84
N LEU A 62 3.85 1.25 -17.21
CA LEU A 62 4.76 1.93 -18.11
C LEU A 62 5.53 2.95 -17.28
N ASP A 63 6.83 2.96 -17.38
CA ASP A 63 7.67 3.97 -16.79
C ASP A 63 8.80 4.38 -17.73
N GLY A 64 9.29 5.60 -17.59
CA GLY A 64 10.33 6.13 -18.45
C GLY A 64 11.04 7.35 -17.86
N LYS A 65 12.10 7.75 -18.54
CA LYS A 65 12.87 8.95 -18.17
C LYS A 65 13.06 9.83 -19.42
N THR A 66 12.73 11.12 -19.29
CA THR A 66 12.90 12.14 -20.32
C THR A 66 13.61 13.34 -19.70
N GLY A 67 14.88 13.53 -20.05
CA GLY A 67 15.75 14.49 -19.37
C GLY A 67 15.83 14.16 -17.87
N ASP A 68 15.57 15.16 -17.04
CA ASP A 68 15.56 15.01 -15.57
C ASP A 68 14.23 14.48 -15.02
N PHE A 69 13.23 14.27 -15.85
CA PHE A 69 11.92 13.79 -15.43
C PHE A 69 11.81 12.28 -15.54
N TYR A 70 11.55 11.61 -14.42
CA TYR A 70 11.03 10.24 -14.36
C TYR A 70 9.51 10.29 -14.30
N TRP A 71 8.83 9.42 -15.04
CA TRP A 71 7.38 9.30 -15.00
C TRP A 71 6.96 7.83 -14.91
N LYS A 72 5.79 7.60 -14.34
CA LYS A 72 5.19 6.27 -14.23
C LYS A 72 3.68 6.36 -14.37
N ALA A 73 3.13 5.41 -15.12
CA ALA A 73 1.71 5.11 -15.16
C ALA A 73 1.51 3.62 -14.87
N GLN A 74 0.63 3.28 -13.93
CA GLN A 74 0.34 1.89 -13.57
C GLN A 74 -1.16 1.68 -13.44
N ILE A 75 -1.64 0.59 -14.04
CA ILE A 75 -3.02 0.12 -13.96
C ILE A 75 -3.04 -1.20 -13.18
N GLN A 76 -4.02 -1.34 -12.29
CA GLN A 76 -4.34 -2.58 -11.60
C GLN A 76 -5.62 -3.15 -12.19
N PHE A 77 -5.55 -4.41 -12.64
CA PHE A 77 -6.69 -5.25 -12.94
C PHE A 77 -6.96 -6.09 -11.69
N ASN A 78 -8.15 -5.97 -11.15
CA ASN A 78 -8.50 -6.62 -9.90
C ASN A 78 -9.08 -7.99 -10.16
N GLY A 79 -8.68 -8.94 -9.35
CA GLY A 79 -9.32 -10.24 -9.28
C GLY A 79 -10.53 -10.26 -8.35
N ASN A 80 -10.94 -11.44 -8.00
CA ASN A 80 -12.13 -11.67 -7.17
C ASN A 80 -11.96 -11.34 -5.68
N THR A 81 -10.74 -11.04 -5.23
CA THR A 81 -10.46 -10.64 -3.82
C THR A 81 -10.30 -9.15 -3.62
N SER A 82 -10.41 -8.36 -4.67
CA SER A 82 -10.18 -6.92 -4.55
C SER A 82 -11.38 -6.19 -3.97
N THR A 83 -11.16 -5.41 -2.93
CA THR A 83 -12.13 -4.47 -2.39
C THR A 83 -12.43 -3.30 -3.34
N LEU A 84 -11.57 -3.11 -4.35
CA LEU A 84 -11.75 -2.11 -5.40
C LEU A 84 -12.71 -2.55 -6.52
N GLY A 85 -13.30 -3.74 -6.42
CA GLY A 85 -14.08 -4.35 -7.49
C GLY A 85 -13.20 -4.92 -8.61
N SER A 86 -13.82 -5.47 -9.65
CA SER A 86 -13.16 -6.12 -10.78
C SER A 86 -12.68 -5.17 -11.88
N SER A 87 -13.10 -3.90 -11.87
CA SER A 87 -12.77 -2.93 -12.91
C SER A 87 -11.29 -2.51 -12.84
N PRO A 88 -10.64 -2.28 -13.98
CA PRO A 88 -9.30 -1.72 -14.02
C PRO A 88 -9.25 -0.34 -13.34
N ARG A 89 -8.19 -0.08 -12.59
CA ARG A 89 -7.98 1.21 -11.92
C ARG A 89 -6.56 1.74 -12.12
N VAL A 90 -6.46 3.04 -12.34
CA VAL A 90 -5.17 3.73 -12.27
C VAL A 90 -4.72 3.69 -10.82
N VAL A 91 -3.53 3.16 -10.57
CA VAL A 91 -2.95 3.11 -9.23
C VAL A 91 -1.79 4.08 -9.07
N ASP A 92 -0.91 4.22 -10.06
CA ASP A 92 0.11 5.25 -10.09
C ASP A 92 -0.02 6.07 -11.37
N ALA A 93 0.07 7.40 -11.27
CA ALA A 93 0.17 8.33 -12.40
C ALA A 93 0.90 9.57 -11.89
N PHE A 94 2.21 9.63 -12.10
CA PHE A 94 3.03 10.73 -11.59
C PHE A 94 4.22 11.02 -12.47
N ALA A 95 4.76 12.24 -12.33
CA ALA A 95 6.08 12.64 -12.81
C ALA A 95 6.93 13.11 -11.63
N GLU A 96 8.22 12.86 -11.72
CA GLU A 96 9.20 13.25 -10.71
C GLU A 96 10.40 13.93 -11.38
N TRP A 97 10.66 15.18 -11.02
CA TRP A 97 11.87 15.88 -11.41
C TRP A 97 13.02 15.45 -10.50
N GLN A 98 14.13 15.00 -11.10
CA GLN A 98 15.23 14.32 -10.42
C GLN A 98 16.59 14.97 -10.77
N HIS A 99 16.65 16.30 -10.90
CA HIS A 99 17.88 17.00 -11.27
C HIS A 99 18.94 16.92 -10.16
N PHE A 100 18.53 17.06 -8.90
CA PHE A 100 19.44 17.01 -7.75
C PHE A 100 19.17 15.79 -6.87
N ASP A 101 20.23 15.17 -6.33
CA ASP A 101 20.09 14.10 -5.35
C ASP A 101 19.37 14.58 -4.08
N PHE A 102 19.69 15.80 -3.64
CA PHE A 102 19.16 16.37 -2.41
C PHE A 102 17.76 16.97 -2.55
N LEU A 103 17.27 17.16 -3.76
CA LEU A 103 15.95 17.73 -4.04
C LEU A 103 15.35 17.10 -5.30
N ARG A 104 14.32 16.32 -5.10
CA ARG A 104 13.47 15.78 -6.16
C ARG A 104 12.03 16.20 -5.87
N VAL A 105 11.27 16.49 -6.92
CA VAL A 105 9.88 16.93 -6.82
C VAL A 105 9.00 15.95 -7.57
N LYS A 106 8.09 15.30 -6.86
CA LYS A 106 7.13 14.33 -7.43
C LYS A 106 5.73 14.91 -7.36
N ALA A 107 4.97 14.82 -8.44
CA ALA A 107 3.58 15.28 -8.52
C ALA A 107 2.70 14.26 -9.24
N GLY A 108 1.48 14.07 -8.75
CA GLY A 108 0.49 13.15 -9.30
C GLY A 108 -0.11 12.23 -8.26
N GLN A 109 -0.52 11.02 -8.67
CA GLN A 109 -1.03 9.98 -7.78
C GLN A 109 0.03 8.91 -7.54
N PHE A 110 0.37 8.69 -6.28
CA PHE A 110 1.38 7.71 -5.85
C PHE A 110 1.17 7.31 -4.39
N LYS A 111 1.96 6.34 -3.93
CA LYS A 111 1.95 5.89 -2.53
C LYS A 111 2.38 7.03 -1.60
N ARG A 112 1.60 7.25 -0.52
CA ARG A 112 1.91 8.24 0.52
C ARG A 112 3.27 7.96 1.15
N PRO A 113 4.09 9.01 1.45
CA PRO A 113 5.41 8.87 2.07
C PRO A 113 5.29 8.62 3.58
N PHE A 114 4.69 7.49 3.95
CA PHE A 114 4.45 7.12 5.34
C PHE A 114 4.82 5.67 5.56
N THR A 115 5.69 5.36 6.53
CA THR A 115 6.34 4.08 6.83
C THR A 115 7.28 3.56 5.72
N PHE A 116 7.97 2.44 5.96
CA PHE A 116 8.76 1.76 4.94
C PHE A 116 7.95 0.76 4.12
N GLU A 117 6.94 0.13 4.73
CA GLU A 117 6.16 -0.90 4.05
C GLU A 117 5.10 -0.30 3.13
N ASN A 118 4.47 0.85 3.48
CA ASN A 118 3.43 1.43 2.64
C ASN A 118 3.87 1.67 1.17
N PRO A 119 5.07 2.23 0.88
CA PRO A 119 5.52 2.43 -0.49
C PRO A 119 5.84 1.15 -1.27
N MET A 120 5.99 -0.01 -0.62
CA MET A 120 6.33 -1.27 -1.29
C MET A 120 5.18 -1.74 -2.19
N ASN A 121 5.52 -2.45 -3.27
CA ASN A 121 4.48 -3.18 -4.00
C ASN A 121 4.05 -4.42 -3.22
N PRO A 122 2.80 -4.88 -3.37
CA PRO A 122 2.33 -6.10 -2.72
C PRO A 122 3.24 -7.33 -2.93
N ILE A 123 3.83 -7.45 -4.10
CA ILE A 123 4.71 -8.56 -4.47
C ILE A 123 6.12 -8.47 -3.83
N ASP A 124 6.51 -7.30 -3.28
CA ASP A 124 7.86 -7.05 -2.77
C ASP A 124 7.96 -7.09 -1.23
N GLN A 125 6.84 -7.18 -0.54
CA GLN A 125 6.80 -7.08 0.92
C GLN A 125 7.31 -8.34 1.65
N GLY A 126 7.30 -9.50 0.97
CA GLY A 126 7.81 -10.76 1.50
C GLY A 126 6.76 -11.66 2.15
N PHE A 127 5.60 -11.14 2.51
CA PHE A 127 4.42 -11.86 2.99
C PHE A 127 3.25 -11.69 2.03
N MET A 128 2.23 -12.52 2.15
CA MET A 128 1.06 -12.43 1.28
C MET A 128 0.22 -11.18 1.55
N SER A 129 0.24 -10.63 2.75
CA SER A 129 -0.42 -9.36 3.08
C SER A 129 0.52 -8.39 3.77
N TYR A 130 0.22 -7.08 3.65
CA TYR A 130 0.86 -6.07 4.49
C TYR A 130 0.56 -6.32 5.96
N GLY A 131 1.40 -5.80 6.84
CA GLY A 131 1.13 -5.76 8.27
C GLY A 131 -0.19 -5.05 8.57
N GLN A 132 -0.94 -5.52 9.58
CA GLN A 132 -2.22 -4.94 9.97
C GLN A 132 -2.10 -3.44 10.27
N ALA A 133 -1.00 -3.03 10.93
CA ALA A 133 -0.72 -1.62 11.21
C ALA A 133 -0.71 -0.79 9.93
N VAL A 134 -0.04 -1.27 8.88
CA VAL A 134 0.02 -0.57 7.58
C VAL A 134 -1.33 -0.57 6.88
N LEU A 135 -2.03 -1.71 6.84
CA LEU A 135 -3.36 -1.80 6.23
C LEU A 135 -4.38 -0.85 6.89
N LYS A 136 -4.37 -0.76 8.22
CA LYS A 136 -5.37 -0.02 9.00
C LYS A 136 -4.98 1.42 9.31
N LEU A 137 -3.68 1.73 9.38
CA LEU A 137 -3.20 3.02 9.89
C LEU A 137 -2.30 3.79 8.92
N ALA A 138 -1.91 3.22 7.76
CA ALA A 138 -1.11 3.92 6.75
C ALA A 138 -1.94 4.37 5.53
N GLY A 139 -3.26 4.37 5.65
CA GLY A 139 -4.17 4.89 4.62
C GLY A 139 -4.54 3.90 3.52
N PHE A 140 -4.39 2.58 3.72
CA PHE A 140 -5.07 1.59 2.88
C PHE A 140 -6.55 1.52 3.22
N SER A 141 -6.89 1.57 4.49
CA SER A 141 -8.24 1.68 5.00
C SER A 141 -8.32 2.81 6.03
N ASP A 142 -9.51 3.21 6.43
CA ASP A 142 -9.77 4.07 7.55
C ASP A 142 -10.03 3.21 8.79
N ARG A 143 -9.04 3.05 9.61
CA ARG A 143 -8.99 2.35 10.92
C ARG A 143 -9.78 1.04 11.07
N ASP A 144 -11.04 0.98 10.74
CA ASP A 144 -11.92 -0.18 10.91
C ASP A 144 -12.41 -0.79 9.59
N GLY A 145 -12.22 -0.10 8.51
CA GLY A 145 -12.85 -0.46 7.26
C GLY A 145 -11.92 -0.78 6.12
N ASP A 146 -12.53 -1.04 5.00
CA ASP A 146 -11.88 -1.41 3.75
C ASP A 146 -11.72 -0.19 2.84
N HIS A 147 -11.28 0.94 3.42
CA HIS A 147 -11.04 2.14 2.61
C HIS A 147 -10.02 1.84 1.52
N SER A 148 -10.47 1.96 0.29
CA SER A 148 -9.74 1.46 -0.85
C SER A 148 -8.69 2.41 -1.41
N SER A 149 -7.97 3.15 -0.56
CA SER A 149 -6.91 4.05 -1.03
C SER A 149 -5.68 3.31 -1.56
N ASN A 150 -5.50 2.05 -1.18
CA ASN A 150 -4.34 1.24 -1.54
C ASN A 150 -3.01 1.93 -1.17
N GLY A 151 -3.02 2.70 -0.07
CA GLY A 151 -1.91 3.50 0.44
C GLY A 151 -1.55 4.72 -0.42
N ARG A 152 -2.41 5.12 -1.36
CA ARG A 152 -2.16 6.19 -2.34
C ARG A 152 -2.99 7.43 -2.08
N ASP A 153 -2.49 8.53 -2.68
CA ASP A 153 -3.23 9.78 -2.76
C ASP A 153 -2.71 10.64 -3.92
N ILE A 154 -3.41 11.72 -4.23
CA ILE A 154 -3.02 12.71 -5.23
C ILE A 154 -2.36 13.87 -4.50
N GLY A 155 -1.15 14.26 -4.93
CA GLY A 155 -0.43 15.34 -4.27
C GLY A 155 0.91 15.68 -4.88
N VAL A 156 1.69 16.46 -4.13
CA VAL A 156 3.07 16.84 -4.45
C VAL A 156 3.97 16.48 -3.28
N GLN A 157 5.14 15.93 -3.58
CA GLN A 157 6.14 15.50 -2.61
C GLN A 157 7.51 16.03 -2.96
N LEU A 158 8.22 16.54 -1.97
CA LEU A 158 9.65 16.81 -2.01
C LEU A 158 10.38 15.67 -1.32
N GLN A 159 11.51 15.24 -1.88
CA GLN A 159 12.36 14.22 -1.28
C GLN A 159 13.81 14.39 -1.70
N GLY A 160 14.73 13.86 -0.92
CA GLY A 160 16.14 13.94 -1.25
C GLY A 160 17.04 13.17 -0.30
N ASP A 161 18.29 13.06 -0.70
CA ASP A 161 19.34 12.31 -0.02
C ASP A 161 20.51 13.21 0.36
N PHE A 162 21.04 13.02 1.56
CA PHE A 162 22.12 13.84 2.12
C PHE A 162 23.20 12.99 2.79
N LEU A 163 24.30 13.67 3.17
CA LEU A 163 25.36 13.14 4.00
C LEU A 163 26.00 11.88 3.40
N LYS A 164 26.72 12.05 2.28
CA LYS A 164 27.49 10.96 1.68
C LYS A 164 28.67 10.56 2.58
N ASN A 165 28.82 9.27 2.83
CA ASN A 165 30.02 8.72 3.47
C ASN A 165 31.18 8.62 2.48
N ALA A 166 32.35 8.19 2.95
CA ALA A 166 33.57 8.04 2.11
C ALA A 166 33.38 7.07 0.92
N ALA A 167 32.44 6.12 1.00
CA ALA A 167 32.08 5.21 -0.09
C ALA A 167 31.00 5.77 -1.02
N GLY A 168 30.61 7.06 -0.89
CA GLY A 168 29.59 7.71 -1.71
C GLY A 168 28.15 7.31 -1.38
N ARG A 169 27.89 6.54 -0.33
CA ARG A 169 26.55 6.13 0.09
C ARG A 169 25.89 7.23 0.91
N ASN A 170 24.65 7.57 0.57
CA ASN A 170 23.84 8.51 1.35
C ASN A 170 23.50 7.91 2.73
N LEU A 171 23.59 8.74 3.77
CA LEU A 171 23.33 8.36 5.16
C LEU A 171 21.99 8.89 5.67
N LEU A 172 21.40 9.88 5.00
CA LEU A 172 20.14 10.52 5.39
C LEU A 172 19.24 10.65 4.18
N HIS A 173 17.96 10.33 4.38
CA HIS A 173 16.90 10.63 3.41
C HIS A 173 15.74 11.35 4.10
N TYR A 174 15.12 12.29 3.39
CA TYR A 174 13.88 12.93 3.80
C TYR A 174 12.84 12.87 2.70
N GLN A 175 11.58 12.93 3.11
CA GLN A 175 10.45 13.11 2.20
C GLN A 175 9.33 13.84 2.95
N VAL A 176 8.66 14.76 2.25
CA VAL A 176 7.51 15.50 2.77
C VAL A 176 6.60 15.87 1.60
N GLY A 177 5.30 15.75 1.77
CA GLY A 177 4.34 16.06 0.71
C GLY A 177 3.01 16.58 1.23
N LEU A 178 2.31 17.26 0.33
CA LEU A 178 0.95 17.73 0.51
C LEU A 178 0.02 16.91 -0.39
N PHE A 179 -1.03 16.35 0.19
CA PHE A 179 -1.96 15.43 -0.45
C PHE A 179 -3.40 15.88 -0.25
N ASN A 180 -4.31 15.43 -1.11
CA ASN A 180 -5.74 15.73 -0.98
C ASN A 180 -6.41 15.10 0.25
N GLY A 181 -5.81 14.06 0.85
CA GLY A 181 -6.37 13.38 2.02
C GLY A 181 -7.49 12.37 1.72
N GLN A 182 -7.95 12.28 0.46
CA GLN A 182 -9.13 11.49 0.09
C GLN A 182 -8.82 10.10 -0.47
N GLY A 183 -7.54 9.80 -0.74
CA GLY A 183 -7.11 8.51 -1.26
C GLY A 183 -7.08 8.41 -2.77
N ILE A 184 -7.02 7.17 -3.25
CA ILE A 184 -6.82 6.84 -4.67
C ILE A 184 -7.99 7.27 -5.54
N ASN A 185 -7.69 7.94 -6.66
CA ASN A 185 -8.68 8.37 -7.68
C ASN A 185 -9.82 9.25 -7.14
N MET A 186 -9.58 9.93 -6.02
CA MET A 186 -10.59 10.79 -5.39
C MET A 186 -10.23 12.25 -5.53
N SER A 187 -11.24 13.06 -5.84
CA SER A 187 -11.11 14.52 -5.79
C SER A 187 -11.10 15.01 -4.35
N ASP A 188 -10.49 16.15 -4.14
CA ASP A 188 -10.58 16.87 -2.86
C ASP A 188 -12.04 17.33 -2.63
N VAL A 189 -12.56 17.07 -1.45
CA VAL A 189 -13.95 17.39 -1.10
C VAL A 189 -14.07 18.49 -0.04
N ASP A 190 -12.97 18.90 0.60
CA ASP A 190 -12.99 19.84 1.70
C ASP A 190 -11.97 20.98 1.58
N ASN A 191 -11.17 21.02 0.51
CA ASN A 191 -10.10 21.98 0.24
C ASN A 191 -9.00 21.99 1.32
N GLN A 192 -8.91 20.94 2.14
CA GLN A 192 -7.80 20.75 3.08
C GLN A 192 -6.74 19.85 2.47
N LYS A 193 -5.52 19.97 2.97
CA LYS A 193 -4.42 19.10 2.53
C LYS A 193 -3.82 18.36 3.71
N ASP A 194 -3.52 17.10 3.47
CA ASP A 194 -2.74 16.28 4.38
C ASP A 194 -1.27 16.57 4.20
N LEU A 195 -0.57 16.87 5.29
CA LEU A 195 0.88 16.94 5.35
C LEU A 195 1.41 15.59 5.82
N ILE A 196 2.18 14.91 4.97
CA ILE A 196 2.71 13.57 5.23
C ILE A 196 4.20 13.56 4.90
N GLY A 197 5.01 12.96 5.76
CA GLY A 197 6.43 12.84 5.48
C GLY A 197 7.19 12.03 6.52
N GLY A 198 8.49 11.93 6.30
CA GLY A 198 9.41 11.23 7.19
C GLY A 198 10.86 11.51 6.87
N ILE A 199 11.70 11.12 7.80
CA ILE A 199 13.15 11.18 7.70
C ILE A 199 13.72 9.86 8.20
N TRP A 200 14.76 9.37 7.56
CA TRP A 200 15.46 8.18 8.03
C TRP A 200 16.95 8.26 7.82
N VAL A 201 17.67 7.58 8.71
CA VAL A 201 19.11 7.42 8.63
C VAL A 201 19.45 6.02 8.13
N MET A 202 20.59 5.90 7.45
CA MET A 202 21.13 4.67 6.88
C MET A 202 22.55 4.43 7.40
N PRO A 203 22.71 4.08 8.71
CA PRO A 203 24.02 4.06 9.37
C PRO A 203 24.97 3.02 8.77
N VAL A 204 24.45 1.84 8.44
CA VAL A 204 25.19 0.77 7.78
C VAL A 204 24.51 0.33 6.49
N LYS A 205 25.24 -0.37 5.61
CA LYS A 205 24.69 -0.90 4.36
C LYS A 205 23.52 -1.84 4.65
N GLY A 206 22.40 -1.63 3.98
CA GLY A 206 21.18 -2.43 4.15
C GLY A 206 20.28 -2.02 5.31
N MET A 207 20.73 -1.15 6.23
CA MET A 207 19.95 -0.69 7.37
C MET A 207 19.36 0.69 7.13
N ARG A 208 18.11 0.87 7.55
CA ARG A 208 17.45 2.17 7.64
C ARG A 208 16.57 2.25 8.89
N LEU A 209 16.60 3.40 9.55
CA LEU A 209 15.82 3.70 10.74
C LEU A 209 15.10 5.01 10.50
N GLY A 210 13.78 5.03 10.58
CA GLY A 210 12.96 6.17 10.18
C GLY A 210 11.88 6.53 11.16
N VAL A 211 11.55 7.82 11.13
CA VAL A 211 10.39 8.40 11.81
C VAL A 211 9.51 9.09 10.79
N PHE A 212 8.18 8.99 10.96
CA PHE A 212 7.20 9.52 10.03
C PHE A 212 6.09 10.24 10.77
N GLY A 213 5.54 11.26 10.13
CA GLY A 213 4.41 12.02 10.61
C GLY A 213 3.36 12.23 9.54
N TRP A 214 2.12 12.31 9.98
CA TRP A 214 0.96 12.63 9.14
C TRP A 214 -0.03 13.46 9.94
N THR A 215 -0.42 14.60 9.41
CA THR A 215 -1.52 15.41 9.92
C THR A 215 -2.40 15.84 8.74
N GLY A 216 -3.70 15.71 8.93
CA GLY A 216 -4.67 16.04 7.89
C GLY A 216 -6.08 15.64 8.28
N SER A 217 -6.92 15.39 7.30
CA SER A 217 -8.32 15.00 7.52
C SER A 217 -8.81 14.03 6.47
N PHE A 218 -9.69 13.14 6.88
CA PHE A 218 -10.52 12.39 5.97
C PHE A 218 -11.90 13.01 5.94
N ALA A 219 -12.37 13.43 4.77
CA ALA A 219 -13.62 14.16 4.64
C ALA A 219 -14.60 13.44 3.71
N ARG A 220 -15.89 13.66 3.96
CA ARG A 220 -16.99 13.25 3.06
C ARG A 220 -17.95 14.40 2.87
N LYS A 221 -18.43 14.52 1.64
CA LYS A 221 -19.48 15.46 1.26
C LYS A 221 -20.74 14.69 0.88
N GLY A 222 -21.82 14.93 1.56
CA GLY A 222 -23.07 14.22 1.32
C GLY A 222 -24.26 14.89 1.97
N ASN A 223 -25.41 14.35 1.73
CA ASN A 223 -26.69 14.79 2.26
C ASN A 223 -27.37 13.74 3.16
N TYR A 224 -26.66 12.66 3.49
CA TYR A 224 -27.20 11.63 4.35
C TYR A 224 -27.31 12.11 5.79
N ASP A 225 -28.48 11.97 6.36
CA ASP A 225 -28.77 12.13 7.77
C ASP A 225 -29.54 10.88 8.24
N ALA A 226 -28.95 10.15 9.21
CA ALA A 226 -29.57 8.94 9.74
C ALA A 226 -30.89 9.25 10.50
N ALA A 227 -31.02 10.48 11.04
CA ALA A 227 -32.22 10.93 11.73
C ALA A 227 -33.29 11.49 10.77
N ASP A 228 -32.87 12.02 9.62
CA ASP A 228 -33.76 12.56 8.60
C ASP A 228 -33.29 12.23 7.17
N PRO A 229 -33.65 11.07 6.63
CA PRO A 229 -33.30 10.66 5.28
C PRO A 229 -33.83 11.58 4.17
N THR A 230 -34.80 12.42 4.48
CA THR A 230 -35.39 13.37 3.50
C THR A 230 -34.61 14.67 3.39
N ASN A 231 -33.67 14.91 4.30
CA ASN A 231 -32.81 16.08 4.29
C ASN A 231 -31.86 16.03 3.09
N THR A 232 -32.06 16.90 2.13
CA THR A 232 -31.24 17.03 0.92
C THR A 232 -30.11 18.06 1.04
N ALA A 233 -29.97 18.73 2.17
CA ALA A 233 -28.91 19.71 2.38
C ALA A 233 -27.53 19.06 2.37
N THR A 234 -26.68 19.47 1.42
CA THR A 234 -25.32 18.97 1.31
C THR A 234 -24.43 19.59 2.38
N ARG A 235 -23.72 18.75 3.12
CA ARG A 235 -22.70 19.18 4.08
C ARG A 235 -21.39 18.40 3.90
N THR A 236 -20.29 19.00 4.36
CA THR A 236 -18.99 18.34 4.42
C THR A 236 -18.65 18.05 5.89
N VAL A 237 -18.38 16.78 6.19
CA VAL A 237 -17.88 16.35 7.51
C VAL A 237 -16.42 16.00 7.38
N ARG A 238 -15.59 16.57 8.27
CA ARG A 238 -14.14 16.34 8.35
C ARG A 238 -13.81 15.58 9.61
N LEU A 239 -13.03 14.51 9.47
CA LEU A 239 -12.50 13.74 10.58
C LEU A 239 -10.99 13.98 10.62
N GLN A 240 -10.54 14.76 11.58
CA GLN A 240 -9.11 15.07 11.77
C GLN A 240 -8.33 13.79 12.04
N GLN A 241 -7.18 13.66 11.38
CA GLN A 241 -6.28 12.52 11.49
C GLN A 241 -4.88 13.00 11.85
N ARG A 242 -4.27 12.38 12.86
CA ARG A 242 -2.86 12.57 13.18
C ARG A 242 -2.24 11.21 13.39
N ARG A 243 -1.12 10.97 12.73
CA ARG A 243 -0.43 9.68 12.82
C ARG A 243 1.07 9.92 12.95
N TYR A 244 1.73 9.04 13.65
CA TYR A 244 3.17 8.91 13.60
C TYR A 244 3.56 7.45 13.49
N ALA A 245 4.74 7.21 12.92
CA ALA A 245 5.29 5.87 12.79
C ALA A 245 6.79 5.86 13.07
N LEU A 246 7.23 4.73 13.62
CA LEU A 246 8.63 4.36 13.76
C LEU A 246 8.86 3.13 12.89
N SER A 247 9.87 3.17 12.04
CA SER A 247 10.18 2.08 11.12
C SER A 247 11.65 1.73 11.17
N ALA A 248 11.97 0.45 11.24
CA ALA A 248 13.31 -0.10 11.16
C ALA A 248 13.36 -1.21 10.12
N GLU A 249 14.37 -1.21 9.27
CA GLU A 249 14.62 -2.28 8.30
C GLU A 249 16.11 -2.55 8.17
N TYR A 250 16.44 -3.84 8.08
CA TYR A 250 17.73 -4.32 7.64
C TYR A 250 17.55 -5.32 6.51
N LYS A 251 18.18 -5.07 5.37
CA LYS A 251 18.10 -5.94 4.19
C LYS A 251 19.48 -6.10 3.57
N ALA A 252 20.12 -7.22 3.84
CA ALA A 252 21.41 -7.59 3.29
C ALA A 252 21.59 -9.11 3.25
N ASP A 253 22.39 -9.61 2.34
CA ASP A 253 22.82 -11.01 2.23
C ASP A 253 21.68 -12.04 2.23
N GLY A 254 20.55 -11.67 1.64
CA GLY A 254 19.34 -12.49 1.60
C GLY A 254 18.45 -12.37 2.83
N TRP A 255 18.91 -11.73 3.90
CA TRP A 255 18.11 -11.44 5.08
C TRP A 255 17.24 -10.20 4.88
N THR A 256 16.03 -10.24 5.43
CA THR A 256 15.20 -9.07 5.63
C THR A 256 14.66 -9.10 7.06
N LEU A 257 15.02 -8.09 7.85
CA LEU A 257 14.42 -7.82 9.14
C LEU A 257 13.67 -6.51 9.02
N ARG A 258 12.39 -6.43 9.41
CA ARG A 258 11.62 -5.19 9.39
C ARG A 258 10.67 -5.13 10.56
N SER A 259 10.55 -3.97 11.15
CA SER A 259 9.60 -3.69 12.23
C SER A 259 9.06 -2.29 12.06
N GLU A 260 7.75 -2.12 12.24
CA GLU A 260 7.10 -0.83 12.23
C GLU A 260 6.07 -0.72 13.36
N PHE A 261 5.99 0.44 13.95
CA PHE A 261 4.96 0.84 14.90
C PHE A 261 4.24 2.05 14.33
N ILE A 262 2.91 2.05 14.39
CA ILE A 262 2.08 3.16 13.95
C ILE A 262 1.07 3.48 15.03
N HIS A 263 1.00 4.76 15.42
CA HIS A 263 -0.07 5.34 16.22
C HIS A 263 -0.93 6.27 15.37
N SER A 264 -2.24 6.19 15.54
CA SER A 264 -3.20 7.06 14.85
C SER A 264 -4.20 7.63 15.84
N THR A 265 -4.46 8.94 15.75
CA THR A 265 -5.60 9.60 16.39
C THR A 265 -6.55 10.13 15.33
N GLY A 266 -7.83 10.14 15.63
CA GLY A 266 -8.91 10.59 14.76
C GLY A 266 -10.02 9.56 14.64
N SER A 267 -11.24 10.03 14.43
CA SER A 267 -12.40 9.17 14.22
C SER A 267 -12.43 8.63 12.78
N ALA A 268 -13.25 7.62 12.52
CA ALA A 268 -13.51 7.08 11.20
C ALA A 268 -15.01 7.13 10.86
N PHE A 269 -15.35 7.11 9.59
CA PHE A 269 -16.74 6.91 9.16
C PHE A 269 -17.17 5.45 9.34
N LYS A 270 -18.46 5.24 9.61
CA LYS A 270 -19.01 3.90 9.84
C LYS A 270 -18.96 3.02 8.59
N LYS A 271 -19.14 3.61 7.41
CA LYS A 271 -18.98 2.93 6.13
C LYS A 271 -17.71 3.39 5.43
N THR A 272 -17.07 2.48 4.77
CA THR A 272 -15.89 2.74 3.98
C THR A 272 -16.22 3.26 2.61
N TYR A 273 -15.24 3.86 1.96
CA TYR A 273 -15.35 4.53 0.69
C TYR A 273 -15.11 3.55 -0.45
N GLN A 274 -16.15 3.10 -1.13
CA GLN A 274 -15.99 2.21 -2.30
C GLN A 274 -16.55 2.79 -3.60
N LYS A 275 -17.60 3.63 -3.50
CA LYS A 275 -18.27 4.25 -4.64
C LYS A 275 -18.75 5.63 -4.26
N ASP A 276 -19.02 6.48 -5.25
CA ASP A 276 -19.55 7.84 -5.02
C ASP A 276 -20.85 7.84 -4.21
N THR A 277 -21.68 6.80 -4.34
CA THR A 277 -22.90 6.64 -3.56
C THR A 277 -22.62 6.40 -2.08
N ASP A 278 -21.51 5.76 -1.74
CA ASP A 278 -21.13 5.48 -0.36
C ASP A 278 -20.62 6.74 0.34
N SER A 279 -20.14 7.72 -0.42
CA SER A 279 -19.63 8.99 0.12
C SER A 279 -20.72 9.86 0.75
N LYS A 280 -21.99 9.59 0.48
CA LYS A 280 -23.13 10.32 1.04
C LYS A 280 -23.41 9.96 2.50
N ASP A 281 -23.01 8.79 2.97
CA ASP A 281 -23.16 8.40 4.37
C ASP A 281 -22.10 9.09 5.24
N LEU A 282 -22.55 10.04 6.05
CA LEU A 282 -21.71 10.84 6.97
C LEU A 282 -21.67 10.29 8.40
N THR A 283 -22.19 9.10 8.65
CA THR A 283 -22.25 8.50 9.98
C THR A 283 -20.85 8.19 10.51
N ILE A 284 -20.54 8.72 11.68
CA ILE A 284 -19.25 8.46 12.36
C ILE A 284 -19.32 7.13 13.10
N ASN A 285 -18.25 6.35 13.02
CA ASN A 285 -18.10 5.13 13.79
C ASN A 285 -17.62 5.45 15.21
N THR A 286 -18.55 5.51 16.13
CA THR A 286 -18.24 5.75 17.56
C THR A 286 -17.73 4.49 18.28
N GLY A 287 -17.90 3.31 17.69
CA GLY A 287 -17.55 2.03 18.33
C GLY A 287 -16.06 1.73 18.38
N ILE A 288 -15.24 2.42 17.55
CA ILE A 288 -13.78 2.20 17.51
C ILE A 288 -12.99 3.29 18.24
N GLY A 289 -13.67 4.25 18.91
CA GLY A 289 -13.00 5.37 19.56
C GLY A 289 -12.25 6.29 18.58
N ASN A 290 -11.28 7.05 19.10
CA ASN A 290 -10.52 8.05 18.34
C ASN A 290 -9.00 7.78 18.32
N LYS A 291 -8.55 6.59 18.69
CA LYS A 291 -7.15 6.17 18.69
C LYS A 291 -7.02 4.76 18.11
N GLY A 292 -5.88 4.46 17.56
CA GLY A 292 -5.53 3.12 17.11
C GLY A 292 -4.04 2.93 17.09
N ASP A 293 -3.57 1.74 17.46
CA ASP A 293 -2.17 1.34 17.44
C ASP A 293 -1.99 0.06 16.67
N GLY A 294 -0.83 -0.07 16.06
CA GLY A 294 -0.43 -1.32 15.44
C GLY A 294 1.08 -1.41 15.31
N TYR A 295 1.58 -2.62 15.39
CA TYR A 295 2.99 -2.89 15.17
C TYR A 295 3.20 -4.30 14.63
N TYR A 296 4.29 -4.46 13.93
CA TYR A 296 4.76 -5.77 13.54
C TYR A 296 6.29 -5.87 13.60
N ALA A 297 6.78 -7.08 13.70
CA ALA A 297 8.16 -7.44 13.47
C ALA A 297 8.21 -8.69 12.60
N LEU A 298 9.04 -8.66 11.55
CA LEU A 298 9.22 -9.77 10.64
C LEU A 298 10.70 -10.08 10.41
N ALA A 299 10.96 -11.34 10.12
CA ALA A 299 12.23 -11.85 9.65
C ALA A 299 12.02 -12.75 8.44
N ILE A 300 12.85 -12.58 7.42
CA ILE A 300 12.99 -13.47 6.27
C ILE A 300 14.46 -13.87 6.20
N ALA A 301 14.71 -15.15 6.25
CA ALA A 301 16.07 -15.73 6.31
C ALA A 301 16.32 -16.62 5.10
N PRO A 302 17.49 -16.57 4.45
CA PRO A 302 17.85 -17.50 3.39
C PRO A 302 18.13 -18.88 3.97
N VAL A 303 17.37 -19.89 3.53
CA VAL A 303 17.65 -21.32 3.79
C VAL A 303 18.54 -21.87 2.68
N ILE A 304 18.20 -21.54 1.43
CA ILE A 304 19.02 -21.77 0.25
C ILE A 304 19.14 -20.43 -0.45
N GLN A 305 20.36 -19.93 -0.55
CA GLN A 305 20.63 -18.59 -1.10
C GLN A 305 19.93 -18.37 -2.45
N ASN A 306 19.23 -17.26 -2.57
CA ASN A 306 18.44 -16.85 -3.75
C ASN A 306 17.31 -17.80 -4.15
N LYS A 307 17.06 -18.91 -3.45
CA LYS A 307 16.09 -19.93 -3.85
C LYS A 307 15.01 -20.20 -2.82
N LEU A 308 15.37 -20.47 -1.58
CA LEU A 308 14.43 -20.81 -0.51
C LEU A 308 14.66 -19.91 0.70
N PHE A 309 13.60 -19.30 1.18
CA PHE A 309 13.62 -18.43 2.35
C PHE A 309 12.57 -18.91 3.35
N ALA A 310 12.97 -18.98 4.61
CA ALA A 310 12.04 -19.12 5.74
C ALA A 310 11.63 -17.71 6.23
N LYS A 311 10.41 -17.59 6.68
CA LYS A 311 9.89 -16.30 7.17
C LYS A 311 9.02 -16.47 8.39
N ALA A 312 9.04 -15.46 9.27
CA ALA A 312 8.16 -15.34 10.41
C ALA A 312 7.76 -13.88 10.62
N ARG A 313 6.53 -13.64 11.07
CA ARG A 313 6.02 -12.32 11.46
C ARG A 313 5.15 -12.42 12.70
N TYR A 314 5.34 -11.50 13.62
CA TYR A 314 4.39 -11.16 14.67
C TYR A 314 3.75 -9.83 14.33
N ASP A 315 2.43 -9.77 14.33
CA ASP A 315 1.67 -8.62 13.84
C ASP A 315 0.47 -8.35 14.76
N VAL A 316 0.29 -7.11 15.19
CA VAL A 316 -0.76 -6.71 16.12
C VAL A 316 -1.43 -5.43 15.66
N TYR A 317 -2.74 -5.40 15.75
CA TYR A 317 -3.56 -4.21 15.56
C TYR A 317 -4.55 -4.05 16.72
N MET A 318 -4.62 -2.84 17.26
CA MET A 318 -5.53 -2.41 18.32
C MET A 318 -6.37 -1.24 17.82
N ALA A 319 -7.63 -1.50 17.46
CA ALA A 319 -8.50 -0.53 16.80
C ALA A 319 -8.79 0.72 17.66
N ASP A 320 -8.74 0.59 18.99
CA ASP A 320 -8.98 1.65 19.98
C ASP A 320 -7.80 1.87 20.91
N SER A 321 -6.61 1.38 20.56
CA SER A 321 -5.38 1.42 21.38
C SER A 321 -5.44 0.58 22.67
N HIS A 322 -6.45 -0.28 22.83
CA HIS A 322 -6.58 -1.13 24.00
C HIS A 322 -6.27 -2.60 23.67
N TRP A 323 -5.46 -3.23 24.52
CA TRP A 323 -5.03 -4.60 24.32
C TRP A 323 -6.16 -5.63 24.39
N ASN A 324 -7.21 -5.34 25.15
CA ASN A 324 -8.38 -6.22 25.25
C ASN A 324 -9.18 -6.35 23.94
N ARG A 325 -8.92 -5.50 22.96
CA ARG A 325 -9.50 -5.54 21.61
C ARG A 325 -8.45 -5.80 20.51
N ALA A 326 -7.28 -6.24 20.91
CA ALA A 326 -6.20 -6.51 19.97
C ALA A 326 -6.51 -7.73 19.09
N LYS A 327 -6.13 -7.62 17.82
CA LYS A 327 -5.98 -8.75 16.91
C LYS A 327 -4.50 -9.01 16.71
N SER A 328 -4.02 -10.15 17.19
CA SER A 328 -2.62 -10.58 17.04
C SER A 328 -2.54 -11.72 16.02
N MET A 329 -1.50 -11.73 15.21
CA MET A 329 -1.18 -12.78 14.24
C MET A 329 0.25 -13.26 14.44
N TYR A 330 0.44 -14.57 14.49
CA TYR A 330 1.73 -15.25 14.48
C TYR A 330 1.82 -16.00 13.16
N GLU A 331 2.68 -15.55 12.27
CA GLU A 331 2.77 -16.05 10.92
C GLU A 331 4.13 -16.70 10.69
N ALA A 332 4.13 -17.84 10.04
CA ALA A 332 5.34 -18.51 9.59
C ALA A 332 5.13 -19.05 8.18
N GLY A 333 6.19 -19.14 7.41
CA GLY A 333 6.07 -19.58 6.03
C GLY A 333 7.39 -19.74 5.29
N LEU A 334 7.25 -20.05 4.02
CA LEU A 334 8.35 -20.24 3.09
C LEU A 334 8.10 -19.45 1.80
N ASN A 335 9.17 -18.91 1.23
CA ASN A 335 9.18 -18.34 -0.12
C ASN A 335 10.14 -19.15 -0.97
N TYR A 336 9.66 -19.70 -2.09
CA TYR A 336 10.47 -20.48 -3.03
C TYR A 336 10.50 -19.79 -4.40
N ASN A 337 11.70 -19.42 -4.83
CA ASN A 337 11.93 -18.84 -6.16
C ASN A 337 12.18 -19.96 -7.17
N PHE A 338 11.21 -20.25 -8.05
CA PHE A 338 11.42 -21.12 -9.19
C PHE A 338 12.39 -20.49 -10.18
N THR A 339 12.20 -19.21 -10.44
CA THR A 339 13.04 -18.34 -11.26
C THR A 339 13.12 -16.96 -10.61
N LYS A 340 13.90 -16.04 -11.19
CA LYS A 340 13.89 -14.62 -10.77
C LYS A 340 12.50 -13.94 -10.93
N ASN A 341 11.62 -14.53 -11.75
CA ASN A 341 10.32 -13.96 -12.12
C ASN A 341 9.13 -14.74 -11.55
N ILE A 342 9.32 -15.95 -11.04
CA ILE A 342 8.24 -16.80 -10.52
C ILE A 342 8.59 -17.26 -9.12
N GLN A 343 7.72 -16.92 -8.16
CA GLN A 343 7.87 -17.23 -6.73
C GLN A 343 6.59 -17.88 -6.20
N LEU A 344 6.74 -18.89 -5.35
CA LEU A 344 5.68 -19.44 -4.53
C LEU A 344 5.87 -18.98 -3.08
N ASN A 345 4.83 -18.45 -2.50
CA ASN A 345 4.72 -18.13 -1.08
C ASN A 345 3.75 -19.11 -0.42
N ALA A 346 4.12 -19.68 0.72
CA ALA A 346 3.24 -20.48 1.54
C ALA A 346 3.32 -19.98 2.99
N GLU A 347 2.16 -19.74 3.61
CA GLU A 347 2.05 -19.15 4.95
C GLU A 347 1.02 -19.88 5.79
N TYR A 348 1.33 -19.99 7.07
CA TYR A 348 0.41 -20.40 8.12
C TYR A 348 0.35 -19.28 9.16
N ALA A 349 -0.85 -18.93 9.58
CA ALA A 349 -1.08 -17.92 10.61
C ALA A 349 -1.95 -18.49 11.74
N LEU A 350 -1.51 -18.26 12.97
CA LEU A 350 -2.33 -18.35 14.18
C LEU A 350 -2.83 -16.95 14.50
N VAL A 351 -4.14 -16.79 14.52
CA VAL A 351 -4.80 -15.52 14.82
C VAL A 351 -5.44 -15.59 16.20
N ASN A 352 -5.18 -14.56 17.01
CA ASN A 352 -5.92 -14.30 18.24
C ASN A 352 -6.63 -12.94 18.08
N ASP A 353 -7.92 -12.97 17.79
CA ASP A 353 -8.77 -11.80 17.65
C ASP A 353 -9.70 -11.66 18.85
N ARG A 354 -9.38 -10.75 19.74
CA ARG A 354 -10.09 -10.54 21.00
C ARG A 354 -11.46 -9.88 20.84
N ASN A 355 -11.79 -9.43 19.64
CA ASN A 355 -13.13 -8.94 19.32
C ASN A 355 -14.14 -10.06 19.05
N LEU A 356 -13.68 -11.31 18.94
CA LEU A 356 -14.52 -12.48 18.63
C LEU A 356 -14.82 -13.28 19.91
N ALA A 357 -15.97 -13.93 19.97
CA ALA A 357 -16.33 -14.83 21.06
C ALA A 357 -15.37 -16.04 21.14
N LYS A 358 -14.96 -16.59 19.99
CA LYS A 358 -13.86 -17.55 19.86
C LYS A 358 -12.66 -16.84 19.26
N HIS A 359 -11.74 -16.43 20.10
CA HIS A 359 -10.61 -15.58 19.75
C HIS A 359 -9.62 -16.23 18.78
N ASN A 360 -9.40 -17.56 18.92
CA ASN A 360 -8.32 -18.24 18.22
C ASN A 360 -8.83 -18.98 16.99
N TYR A 361 -8.14 -18.78 15.88
CA TYR A 361 -8.31 -19.53 14.64
C TYR A 361 -7.04 -19.57 13.82
N SER A 362 -7.00 -20.41 12.81
CA SER A 362 -5.86 -20.54 11.88
C SER A 362 -6.23 -20.06 10.50
N MET A 363 -5.20 -19.65 9.75
CA MET A 363 -5.29 -19.39 8.32
C MET A 363 -4.15 -20.12 7.61
N VAL A 364 -4.42 -20.57 6.39
CA VAL A 364 -3.42 -21.15 5.47
C VAL A 364 -3.53 -20.43 4.16
N ASP A 365 -2.41 -19.95 3.68
CA ASP A 365 -2.33 -19.20 2.42
C ASP A 365 -1.21 -19.76 1.55
N ALA A 366 -1.47 -19.87 0.24
CA ALA A 366 -0.47 -20.17 -0.76
C ALA A 366 -0.65 -19.20 -1.94
N GLN A 367 0.43 -18.57 -2.42
CA GLN A 367 0.36 -17.58 -3.48
C GLN A 367 1.47 -17.81 -4.49
N LEU A 368 1.08 -17.87 -5.76
CA LEU A 368 2.01 -17.87 -6.88
C LEU A 368 2.09 -16.45 -7.46
N ASP A 369 3.30 -15.91 -7.45
CA ASP A 369 3.64 -14.61 -7.98
C ASP A 369 4.42 -14.77 -9.28
N PHE A 370 4.09 -13.96 -10.29
CA PHE A 370 4.85 -13.88 -11.52
C PHE A 370 5.07 -12.43 -11.95
N ARG A 371 6.27 -12.15 -12.49
CA ARG A 371 6.70 -10.84 -12.97
C ARG A 371 7.07 -10.90 -14.44
N PHE A 372 6.89 -9.81 -15.17
CA PHE A 372 7.27 -9.66 -16.56
C PHE A 372 7.76 -8.25 -16.89
#